data_91f23aa8de1a40d4b7e8260c2567447a
#
_entry.id   91f23aa8de1a40d4b7e8260c2567447a
#
_cell.length_a   1.000
_cell.length_b   1.000
_cell.length_c   1.000
_cell.angle_alpha   90.00
_cell.angle_beta   90.00
_cell.angle_gamma   90.00
#
_symmetry.space_group_name_H-M   'P 1'
#
loop_
_entity.id
_entity.type
_entity.pdbx_description
1 polymer ?
#
loop_
_entity_poly.entity_id
_entity_poly.type
_entity_poly.pdbx_seq_one_letter_code
_entity_poly.pdbx_strand_id
1 'polypeptide(L)'
;MNFVTIVLAGVVTTAAIQTQQISNRAPECLALNMYYEARNQGTAGLFAVSAVVLNRVNDPRFPNSVCEVIEQGPIRESWKTRQHENLSASERIYYPIKNRCQFSWYCDGKSDTPFNKKKYTELLDLAESIMYNEISLVDITDGALYYHADYVTPGWAKTKQKTVEVQDHIFYRWDTK
;
A
#
# COMPACT_ATOMS: atom_id res chain seq x y z
N MET A 1 -17.06 56.65 11.81
CA MET A 1 -16.10 55.59 12.12
C MET A 1 -16.45 54.41 11.21
N ASN A 2 -15.71 54.24 10.10
CA ASN A 2 -15.93 53.16 9.16
C ASN A 2 -14.96 52.02 9.51
N PHE A 3 -15.51 50.89 9.92
CA PHE A 3 -14.72 49.65 10.10
C PHE A 3 -14.54 48.98 8.76
N VAL A 4 -13.31 48.93 8.28
CA VAL A 4 -12.93 48.15 7.11
C VAL A 4 -12.69 46.68 7.58
N THR A 5 -13.57 45.82 7.20
CA THR A 5 -13.40 44.37 7.41
C THR A 5 -12.42 43.81 6.35
N ILE A 6 -11.19 43.50 6.77
CA ILE A 6 -10.23 42.83 5.92
C ILE A 6 -10.54 41.33 5.92
N VAL A 7 -11.08 40.82 4.82
CA VAL A 7 -11.23 39.37 4.58
C VAL A 7 -9.88 38.85 4.11
N LEU A 8 -9.16 38.17 5.00
CA LEU A 8 -7.98 37.38 4.64
C LEU A 8 -8.45 36.08 3.94
N ALA A 9 -8.44 36.09 2.63
CA ALA A 9 -8.59 34.88 1.85
C ALA A 9 -7.31 34.02 2.05
N GLY A 10 -7.42 32.98 2.86
CA GLY A 10 -6.34 32.02 3.07
C GLY A 10 -6.04 31.27 1.77
N VAL A 11 -4.84 31.46 1.24
CA VAL A 11 -4.31 30.65 0.14
C VAL A 11 -4.01 29.27 0.71
N VAL A 12 -4.94 28.33 0.51
CA VAL A 12 -4.68 26.92 0.80
C VAL A 12 -3.68 26.43 -0.25
N THR A 13 -2.44 26.20 0.14
CA THR A 13 -1.39 25.77 -0.77
C THR A 13 -1.74 24.40 -1.37
N THR A 14 -1.51 24.24 -2.66
CA THR A 14 -1.76 22.99 -3.42
C THR A 14 -1.10 21.76 -2.80
N ALA A 15 -0.01 21.91 -2.07
CA ALA A 15 0.67 20.87 -1.32
C ALA A 15 -0.20 20.27 -0.19
N ALA A 16 -0.98 21.09 0.53
CA ALA A 16 -1.87 20.60 1.58
C ALA A 16 -3.03 19.76 1.02
N ILE A 17 -3.55 20.17 -0.14
CA ILE A 17 -4.62 19.40 -0.83
C ILE A 17 -4.09 18.05 -1.32
N GLN A 18 -2.87 18.01 -1.85
CA GLN A 18 -2.26 16.80 -2.38
C GLN A 18 -1.93 15.79 -1.27
N THR A 19 -1.46 16.25 -0.12
CA THR A 19 -1.21 15.40 1.05
C THR A 19 -2.51 14.81 1.61
N GLN A 20 -3.58 15.59 1.61
CA GLN A 20 -4.89 15.14 2.09
C GLN A 20 -5.54 14.12 1.14
N GLN A 21 -5.36 14.24 -0.17
CA GLN A 21 -5.82 13.24 -1.15
C GLN A 21 -5.08 11.91 -1.03
N ILE A 22 -3.77 11.94 -0.76
CA ILE A 22 -2.97 10.72 -0.53
C ILE A 22 -3.43 10.02 0.76
N SER A 23 -3.70 10.79 1.82
CA SER A 23 -4.23 10.26 3.09
C SER A 23 -5.61 9.61 2.93
N ASN A 24 -6.47 10.14 2.06
CA ASN A 24 -7.84 9.65 1.88
C ASN A 24 -7.92 8.34 1.06
N ARG A 25 -6.85 7.93 0.36
CA ARG A 25 -6.83 6.69 -0.44
C ARG A 25 -6.32 5.46 0.33
N ALA A 26 -5.87 5.63 1.56
CA ALA A 26 -5.30 4.53 2.34
C ALA A 26 -6.24 3.32 2.50
N PRO A 27 -7.54 3.50 2.81
CA PRO A 27 -8.49 2.39 2.86
C PRO A 27 -8.64 1.66 1.52
N GLU A 28 -8.74 2.39 0.40
CA GLU A 28 -8.85 1.79 -0.93
C GLU A 28 -7.61 0.97 -1.29
N CYS A 29 -6.41 1.50 -1.01
CA CYS A 29 -5.16 0.77 -1.22
C CYS A 29 -5.12 -0.51 -0.38
N LEU A 30 -5.48 -0.44 0.91
CA LEU A 30 -5.50 -1.59 1.79
C LEU A 30 -6.53 -2.63 1.34
N ALA A 31 -7.74 -2.20 0.93
CA ALA A 31 -8.80 -3.06 0.41
C ALA A 31 -8.38 -3.78 -0.88
N LEU A 32 -7.72 -3.08 -1.81
CA LEU A 32 -7.17 -3.68 -3.01
C LEU A 32 -6.12 -4.73 -2.68
N ASN A 33 -5.23 -4.44 -1.73
CA ASN A 33 -4.23 -5.42 -1.31
C ASN A 33 -4.88 -6.65 -0.69
N MET A 34 -5.85 -6.50 0.22
CA MET A 34 -6.64 -7.61 0.75
C MET A 34 -7.34 -8.41 -0.35
N TYR A 35 -7.89 -7.72 -1.36
CA TYR A 35 -8.61 -8.35 -2.45
C TYR A 35 -7.72 -9.24 -3.30
N TYR A 36 -6.54 -8.77 -3.68
CA TYR A 36 -5.65 -9.51 -4.57
C TYR A 36 -4.82 -10.55 -3.84
N GLU A 37 -4.43 -10.30 -2.59
CA GLU A 37 -3.58 -11.18 -1.82
C GLU A 37 -4.35 -12.23 -0.99
N ALA A 38 -5.52 -11.87 -0.44
CA ALA A 38 -6.14 -12.69 0.60
C ALA A 38 -7.67 -12.82 0.55
N ARG A 39 -8.35 -12.44 -0.53
CA ARG A 39 -9.84 -12.46 -0.57
C ARG A 39 -10.48 -13.82 -0.27
N ASN A 40 -9.74 -14.92 -0.45
CA ASN A 40 -10.20 -16.30 -0.21
C ASN A 40 -9.62 -16.90 1.08
N GLN A 41 -8.85 -16.13 1.86
CA GLN A 41 -8.08 -16.62 3.02
C GLN A 41 -8.82 -16.43 4.36
N GLY A 42 -10.12 -16.09 4.32
CA GLY A 42 -10.88 -15.78 5.53
C GLY A 42 -10.34 -14.56 6.30
N THR A 43 -10.94 -14.28 7.47
CA THR A 43 -10.61 -13.09 8.26
C THR A 43 -9.15 -13.09 8.75
N ALA A 44 -8.61 -14.24 9.15
CA ALA A 44 -7.24 -14.36 9.63
C ALA A 44 -6.24 -14.01 8.53
N GLY A 45 -6.43 -14.50 7.30
CA GLY A 45 -5.58 -14.16 6.16
C GLY A 45 -5.65 -12.67 5.80
N LEU A 46 -6.85 -12.09 5.80
CA LEU A 46 -7.04 -10.65 5.55
C LEU A 46 -6.29 -9.81 6.60
N PHE A 47 -6.41 -10.17 7.89
CA PHE A 47 -5.72 -9.46 8.97
C PHE A 47 -4.20 -9.63 8.87
N ALA A 48 -3.71 -10.83 8.54
CA ALA A 48 -2.29 -11.09 8.42
C ALA A 48 -1.63 -10.27 7.30
N VAL A 49 -2.23 -10.22 6.10
CA VAL A 49 -1.66 -9.39 5.00
C VAL A 49 -1.78 -7.90 5.29
N SER A 50 -2.83 -7.46 5.99
CA SER A 50 -2.99 -6.06 6.42
C SER A 50 -1.96 -5.69 7.48
N ALA A 51 -1.69 -6.58 8.44
CA ALA A 51 -0.66 -6.37 9.46
C ALA A 51 0.72 -6.15 8.83
N VAL A 52 1.10 -6.94 7.81
CA VAL A 52 2.36 -6.72 7.10
C VAL A 52 2.44 -5.34 6.45
N VAL A 53 1.36 -4.85 5.84
CA VAL A 53 1.33 -3.49 5.26
C VAL A 53 1.55 -2.44 6.35
N LEU A 54 0.82 -2.54 7.47
CA LEU A 54 0.92 -1.57 8.58
C LEU A 54 2.26 -1.67 9.32
N ASN A 55 2.82 -2.87 9.47
CA ASN A 55 4.16 -3.07 10.03
C ASN A 55 5.22 -2.38 9.16
N ARG A 56 5.10 -2.47 7.82
CA ARG A 56 5.98 -1.75 6.90
C ARG A 56 5.84 -0.24 7.01
N VAL A 57 4.61 0.28 7.09
CA VAL A 57 4.37 1.73 7.29
C VAL A 57 5.07 2.24 8.55
N ASN A 58 5.14 1.43 9.61
CA ASN A 58 5.77 1.77 10.89
C ASN A 58 7.29 1.50 10.92
N ASP A 59 7.84 0.84 9.91
CA ASP A 59 9.26 0.49 9.84
C ASP A 59 10.02 1.51 8.94
N PRO A 60 11.06 2.19 9.44
CA PRO A 60 11.76 3.25 8.70
C PRO A 60 12.47 2.79 7.42
N ARG A 61 12.54 1.49 7.17
CA ARG A 61 13.11 0.90 5.93
C ARG A 61 12.12 0.90 4.76
N PHE A 62 10.86 1.20 5.02
CA PHE A 62 9.77 1.21 4.04
C PHE A 62 9.15 2.60 3.92
N PRO A 63 8.35 2.87 2.90
CA PRO A 63 7.54 4.07 2.82
C PRO A 63 6.60 4.21 4.02
N ASN A 64 6.25 5.44 4.38
CA ASN A 64 5.47 5.75 5.57
C ASN A 64 3.96 5.92 5.31
N SER A 65 3.47 5.48 4.16
CA SER A 65 2.04 5.47 3.84
C SER A 65 1.60 4.12 3.25
N VAL A 66 0.34 3.76 3.49
CA VAL A 66 -0.24 2.48 3.05
C VAL A 66 -0.13 2.32 1.53
N CYS A 67 -0.51 3.36 0.76
CA CYS A 67 -0.46 3.27 -0.69
C CYS A 67 0.98 3.14 -1.20
N GLU A 68 1.93 3.91 -0.68
CA GLU A 68 3.33 3.82 -1.10
C GLU A 68 3.96 2.47 -0.76
N VAL A 69 3.62 1.85 0.37
CA VAL A 69 4.05 0.49 0.71
C VAL A 69 3.51 -0.52 -0.29
N ILE A 70 2.24 -0.40 -0.68
CA ILE A 70 1.58 -1.33 -1.61
C ILE A 70 2.08 -1.13 -3.03
N GLU A 71 2.24 0.11 -3.45
CA GLU A 71 2.69 0.50 -4.79
C GLU A 71 4.22 0.43 -4.95
N GLN A 72 4.95 0.04 -3.89
CA GLN A 72 6.41 0.01 -3.87
C GLN A 72 6.99 -0.92 -4.93
N GLY A 73 7.87 -0.35 -5.77
CA GLY A 73 8.60 -1.09 -6.80
C GLY A 73 9.50 -0.17 -7.62
N PRO A 74 10.42 -0.73 -8.42
CA PRO A 74 11.21 0.07 -9.33
C PRO A 74 10.32 0.64 -10.43
N ILE A 75 10.55 1.89 -10.76
CA ILE A 75 9.83 2.62 -11.81
C ILE A 75 10.75 2.88 -13.02
N ARG A 76 10.16 3.10 -14.17
CA ARG A 76 10.84 3.49 -15.40
C ARG A 76 10.10 4.65 -16.04
N GLU A 77 10.87 5.66 -16.48
CA GLU A 77 10.31 6.77 -17.23
C GLU A 77 9.72 6.31 -18.58
N SER A 78 8.55 6.88 -18.90
CA SER A 78 7.91 6.69 -20.20
C SER A 78 8.85 7.07 -21.34
N TRP A 79 8.85 6.28 -22.42
CA TRP A 79 9.59 6.63 -23.61
C TRP A 79 9.16 7.98 -24.20
N LYS A 80 7.90 8.35 -24.06
CA LYS A 80 7.34 9.62 -24.56
C LYS A 80 8.00 10.83 -23.88
N THR A 81 8.16 10.80 -22.57
CA THR A 81 8.76 11.92 -21.82
C THR A 81 10.29 11.89 -21.88
N ARG A 82 10.88 10.69 -21.92
CA ARG A 82 12.34 10.52 -22.01
C ARG A 82 12.97 11.12 -23.29
N GLN A 83 12.19 11.29 -24.36
CA GLN A 83 12.64 11.92 -25.59
C GLN A 83 12.75 13.46 -25.51
N HIS A 84 12.22 14.05 -24.45
CA HIS A 84 12.18 15.49 -24.24
C HIS A 84 13.14 15.89 -23.10
N GLU A 85 14.31 16.43 -23.45
CA GLU A 85 15.36 16.77 -22.47
C GLU A 85 14.94 17.91 -21.53
N ASN A 86 14.10 18.84 -21.99
CA ASN A 86 13.72 20.06 -21.27
C ASN A 86 12.52 19.93 -20.34
N LEU A 87 11.97 18.71 -20.12
CA LEU A 87 10.87 18.51 -19.20
C LEU A 87 11.34 18.61 -17.74
N SER A 88 10.59 19.33 -16.94
CA SER A 88 10.76 19.32 -15.48
C SER A 88 10.42 17.95 -14.90
N ALA A 89 10.83 17.68 -13.66
CA ALA A 89 10.55 16.41 -12.98
C ALA A 89 9.04 16.12 -12.87
N SER A 90 8.20 17.14 -12.72
CA SER A 90 6.74 17.02 -12.60
C SER A 90 6.02 16.70 -13.93
N GLU A 91 6.68 16.96 -15.06
CA GLU A 91 6.14 16.67 -16.41
C GLU A 91 6.53 15.29 -16.90
N ARG A 92 7.46 14.62 -16.22
CA ARG A 92 7.90 13.27 -16.59
C ARG A 92 6.91 12.23 -16.09
N ILE A 93 6.62 11.26 -16.95
CA ILE A 93 5.68 10.16 -16.66
C ILE A 93 6.50 8.90 -16.33
N TYR A 94 6.21 8.29 -15.21
CA TYR A 94 6.86 7.05 -14.77
C TYR A 94 5.83 5.93 -14.66
N TYR A 95 6.27 4.71 -14.95
CA TYR A 95 5.47 3.49 -14.79
C TYR A 95 6.23 2.47 -13.97
N PRO A 96 5.54 1.67 -13.12
CA PRO A 96 6.17 0.55 -12.46
C PRO A 96 6.73 -0.45 -13.49
N ILE A 97 7.87 -1.04 -13.15
CA ILE A 97 8.46 -2.09 -14.00
C ILE A 97 7.69 -3.39 -13.77
N LYS A 98 7.13 -3.93 -14.86
CA LYS A 98 6.27 -5.11 -14.83
C LYS A 98 6.91 -6.27 -14.05
N ASN A 99 6.13 -6.88 -13.17
CA ASN A 99 6.47 -8.03 -12.33
C ASN A 99 7.65 -7.78 -11.36
N ARG A 100 7.89 -6.52 -10.95
CA ARG A 100 8.98 -6.17 -10.04
C ARG A 100 8.52 -5.40 -8.79
N CYS A 101 7.22 -5.27 -8.58
CA CYS A 101 6.66 -4.63 -7.40
C CYS A 101 6.66 -5.57 -6.19
N GLN A 102 6.59 -4.98 -5.00
CA GLN A 102 6.50 -5.72 -3.73
C GLN A 102 5.24 -6.58 -3.68
N PHE A 103 4.12 -6.01 -4.12
CA PHE A 103 2.87 -6.72 -4.33
C PHE A 103 2.70 -6.95 -5.84
N SER A 104 2.75 -8.21 -6.27
CA SER A 104 2.88 -8.57 -7.68
C SER A 104 1.70 -8.11 -8.53
N TRP A 105 0.49 -8.10 -7.96
CA TRP A 105 -0.73 -7.68 -8.63
C TRP A 105 -0.69 -6.24 -9.14
N TYR A 106 -0.03 -5.33 -8.39
CA TYR A 106 0.05 -3.90 -8.72
C TYR A 106 0.77 -3.60 -10.05
N CYS A 107 1.69 -4.46 -10.46
CA CYS A 107 2.43 -4.23 -11.71
C CYS A 107 2.56 -5.48 -12.60
N ASP A 108 1.58 -6.41 -12.54
CA ASP A 108 1.53 -7.59 -13.40
C ASP A 108 1.06 -7.26 -14.83
N GLY A 109 0.59 -6.04 -15.05
CA GLY A 109 0.11 -5.52 -16.33
C GLY A 109 -1.33 -5.89 -16.65
N LYS A 110 -2.08 -6.37 -15.65
CA LYS A 110 -3.53 -6.56 -15.73
C LYS A 110 -4.24 -5.34 -15.15
N SER A 111 -5.57 -5.34 -15.25
CA SER A 111 -6.40 -4.32 -14.61
C SER A 111 -6.49 -4.56 -13.11
N ASP A 112 -6.24 -3.52 -12.32
CA ASP A 112 -6.43 -3.53 -10.86
C ASP A 112 -7.89 -3.28 -10.44
N THR A 113 -8.82 -3.37 -11.40
CA THR A 113 -10.25 -3.25 -11.12
C THR A 113 -10.80 -4.57 -10.60
N PRO A 114 -11.31 -4.63 -9.34
CA PRO A 114 -11.90 -5.84 -8.78
C PRO A 114 -13.09 -6.35 -9.62
N PHE A 115 -13.03 -7.60 -10.06
CA PHE A 115 -14.12 -8.21 -10.83
C PHE A 115 -15.32 -8.58 -9.94
N ASN A 116 -15.11 -8.92 -8.67
CA ASN A 116 -16.17 -9.14 -7.69
C ASN A 116 -16.38 -7.88 -6.84
N LYS A 117 -17.25 -7.00 -7.35
CA LYS A 117 -17.53 -5.70 -6.70
C LYS A 117 -18.08 -5.87 -5.29
N LYS A 118 -18.98 -6.84 -5.06
CA LYS A 118 -19.54 -7.10 -3.72
C LYS A 118 -18.44 -7.43 -2.72
N LYS A 119 -17.55 -8.37 -3.09
CA LYS A 119 -16.43 -8.74 -2.22
C LYS A 119 -15.49 -7.57 -1.97
N TYR A 120 -15.23 -6.75 -2.98
CA TYR A 120 -14.40 -5.56 -2.82
C TYR A 120 -15.03 -4.53 -1.86
N THR A 121 -16.35 -4.29 -1.96
CA THR A 121 -17.04 -3.40 -1.01
C THR A 121 -16.92 -3.90 0.42
N GLU A 122 -17.13 -5.19 0.68
CA GLU A 122 -16.93 -5.78 2.02
C GLU A 122 -15.49 -5.57 2.55
N LEU A 123 -14.49 -5.64 1.66
CA LEU A 123 -13.09 -5.43 2.04
C LEU A 123 -12.76 -3.94 2.22
N LEU A 124 -13.44 -3.06 1.50
CA LEU A 124 -13.30 -1.62 1.69
C LEU A 124 -13.86 -1.19 3.04
N ASP A 125 -15.06 -1.66 3.40
CA ASP A 125 -15.66 -1.41 4.72
C ASP A 125 -14.72 -1.91 5.85
N LEU A 126 -14.12 -3.09 5.67
CA LEU A 126 -13.15 -3.63 6.62
C LEU A 126 -11.87 -2.77 6.69
N ALA A 127 -11.35 -2.33 5.56
CA ALA A 127 -10.17 -1.47 5.51
C ALA A 127 -10.41 -0.11 6.17
N GLU A 128 -11.58 0.49 5.94
CA GLU A 128 -12.01 1.71 6.61
C GLU A 128 -12.08 1.53 8.13
N SER A 129 -12.72 0.47 8.58
CA SER A 129 -12.83 0.16 10.02
C SER A 129 -11.45 -0.03 10.68
N ILE A 130 -10.49 -0.65 9.98
CA ILE A 130 -9.10 -0.77 10.45
C ILE A 130 -8.42 0.60 10.49
N MET A 131 -8.51 1.36 9.41
CA MET A 131 -7.77 2.62 9.25
C MET A 131 -8.28 3.73 10.16
N TYR A 132 -9.59 3.74 10.46
CA TYR A 132 -10.22 4.71 11.37
C TYR A 132 -10.29 4.23 12.83
N ASN A 133 -9.64 3.10 13.14
CA ASN A 133 -9.59 2.51 14.48
C ASN A 133 -10.98 2.13 15.07
N GLU A 134 -11.95 1.85 14.22
CA GLU A 134 -13.25 1.33 14.63
C GLU A 134 -13.12 -0.12 15.13
N ILE A 135 -12.17 -0.85 14.53
CA ILE A 135 -11.74 -2.17 14.98
C ILE A 135 -10.24 -2.18 15.24
N SER A 136 -9.80 -2.88 16.28
CA SER A 136 -8.38 -3.09 16.53
C SER A 136 -7.85 -4.20 15.65
N LEU A 137 -6.93 -3.87 14.74
CA LEU A 137 -6.17 -4.90 14.03
C LEU A 137 -5.12 -5.49 14.99
N VAL A 138 -5.38 -6.71 15.45
CA VAL A 138 -4.36 -7.46 16.20
C VAL A 138 -3.35 -8.02 15.22
N ASP A 139 -2.06 -7.68 15.40
CA ASP A 139 -0.99 -8.26 14.59
C ASP A 139 -0.74 -9.72 15.00
N ILE A 140 -1.36 -10.63 14.26
CA ILE A 140 -1.19 -12.08 14.42
C ILE A 140 0.07 -12.61 13.72
N THR A 141 0.87 -11.72 13.09
CA THR A 141 2.05 -12.11 12.31
C THR A 141 3.35 -11.96 13.08
N ASP A 142 3.31 -11.52 14.34
CA ASP A 142 4.50 -11.28 15.19
C ASP A 142 5.49 -10.30 14.51
N GLY A 143 5.00 -9.16 14.05
CA GLY A 143 5.82 -8.13 13.44
C GLY A 143 6.36 -8.49 12.05
N ALA A 144 5.71 -9.36 11.31
CA ALA A 144 6.17 -9.75 9.99
C ALA A 144 6.17 -8.58 9.01
N LEU A 145 7.21 -8.56 8.18
CA LEU A 145 7.43 -7.59 7.10
C LEU A 145 7.42 -8.26 5.71
N TYR A 146 7.45 -9.59 5.67
CA TYR A 146 7.49 -10.39 4.44
C TYR A 146 6.59 -11.60 4.57
N TYR A 147 6.06 -12.05 3.46
CA TYR A 147 5.37 -13.33 3.36
C TYR A 147 5.48 -13.90 1.94
N HIS A 148 5.20 -15.16 1.82
CA HIS A 148 5.02 -15.85 0.54
C HIS A 148 3.96 -16.94 0.69
N ALA A 149 3.39 -17.38 -0.42
CA ALA A 149 2.48 -18.52 -0.42
C ALA A 149 3.24 -19.81 -0.04
N ASP A 150 2.59 -20.71 0.69
CA ASP A 150 3.18 -21.94 1.23
C ASP A 150 3.76 -22.89 0.16
N TYR A 151 3.21 -22.83 -1.06
CA TYR A 151 3.64 -23.63 -2.21
C TYR A 151 4.88 -23.09 -2.96
N VAL A 152 5.46 -21.94 -2.52
CA VAL A 152 6.70 -21.38 -3.06
C VAL A 152 7.77 -21.27 -1.98
N THR A 153 9.05 -21.34 -2.37
CA THR A 153 10.17 -21.15 -1.43
C THR A 153 11.13 -20.12 -2.02
N PRO A 154 10.91 -18.82 -1.81
CA PRO A 154 11.79 -17.79 -2.35
C PRO A 154 13.14 -17.83 -1.63
N GLY A 155 14.23 -17.54 -2.38
CA GLY A 155 15.59 -17.61 -1.83
C GLY A 155 15.82 -16.69 -0.61
N TRP A 156 15.13 -15.57 -0.54
CA TRP A 156 15.21 -14.62 0.57
C TRP A 156 14.62 -15.16 1.89
N ALA A 157 13.70 -16.13 1.86
CA ALA A 157 13.09 -16.71 3.07
C ALA A 157 14.13 -17.30 4.02
N LYS A 158 15.23 -17.85 3.48
CA LYS A 158 16.34 -18.42 4.27
C LYS A 158 17.12 -17.36 5.08
N THR A 159 16.95 -16.09 4.75
CA THR A 159 17.65 -14.96 5.41
C THR A 159 16.78 -14.20 6.39
N LYS A 160 15.56 -14.64 6.60
CA LYS A 160 14.58 -14.01 7.48
C LYS A 160 14.15 -14.98 8.58
N GLN A 161 13.68 -14.43 9.68
CA GLN A 161 13.08 -15.24 10.73
C GLN A 161 11.62 -15.53 10.38
N LYS A 162 11.29 -16.81 10.23
CA LYS A 162 9.91 -17.25 10.13
C LYS A 162 9.20 -16.96 11.46
N THR A 163 7.99 -16.38 11.37
CA THR A 163 7.18 -16.03 12.55
C THR A 163 5.98 -16.98 12.67
N VAL A 164 5.09 -16.99 11.68
CA VAL A 164 3.85 -17.77 11.73
C VAL A 164 3.46 -18.25 10.33
N GLU A 165 2.62 -19.27 10.29
CA GLU A 165 1.85 -19.66 9.11
C GLU A 165 0.38 -19.32 9.35
N VAL A 166 -0.23 -18.59 8.41
CA VAL A 166 -1.65 -18.23 8.45
C VAL A 166 -2.27 -18.55 7.11
N GLN A 167 -3.22 -19.48 7.08
CA GLN A 167 -3.81 -19.99 5.84
C GLN A 167 -2.73 -20.45 4.86
N ASP A 168 -2.77 -19.98 3.61
CA ASP A 168 -1.83 -20.38 2.56
C ASP A 168 -0.56 -19.49 2.53
N HIS A 169 -0.25 -18.77 3.63
CA HIS A 169 0.90 -17.85 3.70
C HIS A 169 1.83 -18.16 4.86
N ILE A 170 3.15 -18.04 4.61
CA ILE A 170 4.22 -18.13 5.60
C ILE A 170 4.80 -16.75 5.79
N PHE A 171 4.84 -16.28 7.04
CA PHE A 171 5.22 -14.91 7.41
C PHE A 171 6.62 -14.86 8.00
N TYR A 172 7.31 -13.72 7.78
CA TYR A 172 8.69 -13.53 8.19
C TYR A 172 8.93 -12.10 8.66
N ARG A 173 9.74 -11.95 9.69
CA ARG A 173 10.30 -10.65 10.09
C ARG A 173 11.78 -10.56 9.77
N TRP A 174 12.28 -9.35 9.78
CA TRP A 174 13.69 -9.08 9.65
C TRP A 174 14.27 -8.87 11.05
N ASP A 175 15.04 -9.83 11.56
CA ASP A 175 15.77 -9.59 12.79
C ASP A 175 16.86 -8.56 12.55
N THR A 176 16.74 -7.41 13.23
CA THR A 176 17.85 -6.51 13.42
C THR A 176 18.77 -7.17 14.45
N LYS A 177 19.91 -7.68 13.99
CA LYS A 177 21.01 -7.99 14.90
C LYS A 177 21.62 -6.70 15.40
#